data_cf4ce828057bdb97004f867195442793
#
_entry.id   cf4ce828057bdb97004f867195442793
#
_cell.length_a   1.000
_cell.length_b   1.000
_cell.length_c   1.000
_cell.angle_alpha   90.00
_cell.angle_beta   90.00
_cell.angle_gamma   90.00
#
_symmetry.space_group_name_H-M   'P 1'
#
loop_
_entity.id
_entity.type
_entity.pdbx_description
1 polymer ?
#
loop_
_entity_poly.entity_id
_entity_poly.type
_entity_poly.pdbx_seq_one_letter_code
_entity_poly.pdbx_strand_id
1 'polypeptide(L)'
;RSAAGERTLPLIDFYTGFRRTALRADELVRAVRFRALDRSRRGLFLKLGLRRAQAISVIDVAFVLTFGPDGTVADARIALGALAPTIVRAPKAEATLVGRTLDAAACAAAGAAAVEDASPIDDIRGTADYRRAALAGLVRQGLERLARGREADGFPASPVLLETPLRVHAEPAFHGVVDTTINGQRRALRGAEGRSLLDALRDDGYTGAKEGCAEGECGACTVWLDGAAVMSCLVPAVQAHGAELTTIEGLARGDELHPLQQAYIECGAVQCGFCIPGMLMAGAKLLEERPVQTADDRRAAISGNICRCTGYRKILDAMESAVASHAEREPLPEAVTA
;
A
#
# COMPACT_ATOMS: atom_id res chain seq x y z
N ARG A 1 -19.13 16.96 1.95
CA ARG A 1 -19.59 17.97 0.99
C ARG A 1 -20.69 17.38 0.12
N SER A 2 -21.76 18.13 -0.08
CA SER A 2 -22.80 17.84 -1.07
C SER A 2 -23.03 19.06 -1.95
N ALA A 3 -23.98 19.00 -2.88
CA ALA A 3 -24.42 20.17 -3.66
C ALA A 3 -25.00 21.29 -2.77
N ALA A 4 -25.57 20.94 -1.60
CA ALA A 4 -26.17 21.90 -0.66
C ALA A 4 -25.11 22.58 0.24
N GLY A 5 -23.85 22.13 0.30
CA GLY A 5 -22.80 22.73 1.12
C GLY A 5 -21.85 21.73 1.76
N GLU A 6 -21.15 22.20 2.81
CA GLU A 6 -20.18 21.41 3.56
C GLU A 6 -20.59 21.30 5.03
N ARG A 7 -20.37 20.13 5.62
CA ARG A 7 -20.42 19.93 7.07
C ARG A 7 -19.14 19.28 7.56
N THR A 8 -18.78 19.52 8.81
CA THR A 8 -17.63 18.91 9.48
C THR A 8 -18.13 18.04 10.62
N LEU A 9 -17.54 16.88 10.77
CA LEU A 9 -17.83 15.95 11.87
C LEU A 9 -16.51 15.58 12.57
N PRO A 10 -16.51 15.35 13.89
CA PRO A 10 -15.43 14.65 14.56
C PRO A 10 -15.23 13.26 13.91
N LEU A 11 -13.97 12.82 13.75
CA LEU A 11 -13.69 11.54 13.12
C LEU A 11 -14.30 10.35 13.90
N ILE A 12 -14.41 10.48 15.21
CA ILE A 12 -15.03 9.47 16.08
C ILE A 12 -16.51 9.24 15.75
N ASP A 13 -17.20 10.28 15.25
CA ASP A 13 -18.62 10.22 14.89
C ASP A 13 -18.86 9.82 13.43
N PHE A 14 -17.77 9.69 12.66
CA PHE A 14 -17.87 9.37 11.24
C PHE A 14 -18.19 7.89 10.99
N TYR A 15 -17.54 6.98 11.72
CA TYR A 15 -17.78 5.54 11.62
C TYR A 15 -18.83 5.12 12.64
N THR A 16 -20.06 4.87 12.19
CA THR A 16 -21.21 4.58 13.03
C THR A 16 -21.41 3.08 13.30
N GLY A 17 -20.60 2.23 12.67
CA GLY A 17 -20.63 0.78 12.83
C GLY A 17 -19.89 0.06 11.71
N PHE A 18 -19.94 -1.27 11.72
CA PHE A 18 -19.29 -2.10 10.70
C PHE A 18 -19.82 -1.74 9.31
N ARG A 19 -18.92 -1.29 8.41
CA ARG A 19 -19.24 -0.80 7.05
C ARG A 19 -20.32 0.29 7.00
N ARG A 20 -20.44 1.06 8.08
CA ARG A 20 -21.39 2.19 8.15
C ARG A 20 -20.65 3.48 8.48
N THR A 21 -21.00 4.51 7.76
CA THR A 21 -20.52 5.87 7.99
C THR A 21 -21.69 6.84 8.18
N ALA A 22 -21.39 8.01 8.69
CA ALA A 22 -22.34 9.11 8.82
C ALA A 22 -22.60 9.85 7.50
N LEU A 23 -22.03 9.42 6.36
CA LEU A 23 -22.28 9.99 5.05
C LEU A 23 -23.72 9.79 4.63
N ARG A 24 -24.31 10.83 4.05
CA ARG A 24 -25.57 10.76 3.32
C ARG A 24 -25.30 10.31 1.88
N ALA A 25 -26.35 9.86 1.19
CA ALA A 25 -26.22 9.35 -0.18
C ALA A 25 -25.70 10.38 -1.20
N ASP A 26 -25.88 11.68 -0.91
CA ASP A 26 -25.45 12.79 -1.73
C ASP A 26 -24.13 13.45 -1.27
N GLU A 27 -23.41 12.83 -0.33
CA GLU A 27 -22.19 13.38 0.26
C GLU A 27 -20.93 12.66 -0.16
N LEU A 28 -19.84 13.43 -0.30
CA LEU A 28 -18.47 12.95 -0.49
C LEU A 28 -17.58 13.47 0.65
N VAL A 29 -16.61 12.65 1.07
CA VAL A 29 -15.54 13.11 1.96
C VAL A 29 -14.62 14.03 1.16
N ARG A 30 -14.55 15.30 1.54
CA ARG A 30 -13.68 16.28 0.88
C ARG A 30 -12.27 16.26 1.46
N ALA A 31 -12.16 16.22 2.79
CA ALA A 31 -10.89 16.30 3.48
C ALA A 31 -10.98 15.68 4.89
N VAL A 32 -9.87 15.21 5.37
CA VAL A 32 -9.63 14.87 6.78
C VAL A 32 -8.68 15.92 7.35
N ARG A 33 -9.06 16.57 8.46
CA ARG A 33 -8.25 17.60 9.12
C ARG A 33 -7.78 17.07 10.48
N PHE A 34 -6.51 17.22 10.77
CA PHE A 34 -5.93 16.87 12.06
C PHE A 34 -4.87 17.89 12.47
N ARG A 35 -4.63 17.99 13.77
CA ARG A 35 -3.60 18.88 14.30
C ARG A 35 -2.23 18.21 14.10
N ALA A 36 -1.27 18.92 13.54
CA ALA A 36 0.11 18.46 13.52
C ALA A 36 0.65 18.26 14.95
N LEU A 37 1.52 17.27 15.10
CA LEU A 37 2.20 17.06 16.38
C LEU A 37 3.26 18.16 16.57
N ASP A 38 3.24 18.80 17.75
CA ASP A 38 4.29 19.71 18.19
C ASP A 38 5.40 18.94 18.93
N ARG A 39 6.44 19.63 19.36
CA ARG A 39 7.62 19.01 20.00
C ARG A 39 7.32 18.35 21.37
N SER A 40 6.22 18.71 22.02
CA SER A 40 5.80 18.08 23.29
C SER A 40 5.10 16.74 23.07
N ARG A 41 4.77 16.42 21.81
CA ARG A 41 4.00 15.24 21.43
C ARG A 41 4.84 14.29 20.60
N ARG A 42 4.70 13.03 20.90
CA ARG A 42 5.31 11.93 20.16
C ARG A 42 4.23 10.99 19.66
N GLY A 43 4.31 10.59 18.41
CA GLY A 43 3.35 9.73 17.78
C GLY A 43 4.02 8.51 17.14
N LEU A 44 3.32 7.38 17.15
CA LEU A 44 3.74 6.14 16.53
C LEU A 44 2.52 5.42 15.99
N PHE A 45 2.65 4.82 14.81
CA PHE A 45 1.67 3.87 14.27
C PHE A 45 2.32 2.53 14.04
N LEU A 46 1.71 1.48 14.58
CA LEU A 46 2.14 0.10 14.39
C LEU A 46 1.02 -0.69 13.74
N LYS A 47 1.37 -1.52 12.77
CA LYS A 47 0.46 -2.40 12.06
C LYS A 47 1.01 -3.81 11.99
N LEU A 48 0.22 -4.77 12.44
CA LEU A 48 0.44 -6.19 12.23
C LEU A 48 -0.40 -6.63 11.03
N GLY A 49 0.24 -7.01 9.95
CA GLY A 49 -0.37 -7.55 8.75
C GLY A 49 0.21 -8.91 8.41
N LEU A 50 -0.45 -9.65 7.50
CA LEU A 50 -0.01 -10.99 7.08
C LEU A 50 1.12 -10.96 6.06
N ARG A 51 1.29 -9.84 5.35
CA ARG A 51 2.33 -9.63 4.31
C ARG A 51 2.69 -8.16 4.20
N ARG A 52 3.77 -7.84 3.49
CA ARG A 52 4.24 -6.44 3.35
C ARG A 52 3.36 -5.60 2.42
N ALA A 53 2.97 -6.13 1.26
CA ALA A 53 2.08 -5.43 0.34
C ALA A 53 0.63 -5.73 0.67
N GLN A 54 -0.25 -4.72 0.52
CA GLN A 54 -1.69 -4.83 0.78
C GLN A 54 -2.01 -5.55 2.10
N ALA A 55 -1.23 -5.20 3.10
CA ALA A 55 -1.29 -5.81 4.40
C ALA A 55 -2.56 -5.37 5.12
N ILE A 56 -3.67 -6.11 4.89
CA ILE A 56 -4.89 -5.92 5.68
C ILE A 56 -4.51 -6.09 7.14
N SER A 57 -4.95 -5.15 7.98
CA SER A 57 -4.64 -5.17 9.41
C SER A 57 -5.21 -6.40 10.09
N VAL A 58 -4.35 -7.16 10.75
CA VAL A 58 -4.75 -8.09 11.80
C VAL A 58 -5.01 -7.30 13.08
N ILE A 59 -4.11 -6.35 13.36
CA ILE A 59 -4.19 -5.36 14.44
C ILE A 59 -3.49 -4.10 13.95
N ASP A 60 -4.01 -2.93 14.28
CA ASP A 60 -3.26 -1.69 14.24
C ASP A 60 -3.44 -0.90 15.52
N VAL A 61 -2.38 -0.18 15.90
CA VAL A 61 -2.37 0.68 17.09
C VAL A 61 -1.71 2.01 16.73
N ALA A 62 -2.40 3.10 17.00
CA ALA A 62 -1.87 4.45 16.88
C ALA A 62 -1.70 5.06 18.29
N PHE A 63 -0.56 5.70 18.49
CA PHE A 63 -0.20 6.35 19.74
C PHE A 63 0.02 7.84 19.51
N VAL A 64 -0.49 8.68 20.39
CA VAL A 64 -0.07 10.07 20.56
C VAL A 64 0.09 10.32 22.04
N LEU A 65 1.32 10.56 22.50
CA LEU A 65 1.63 10.88 23.88
C LEU A 65 2.13 12.31 23.98
N THR A 66 1.66 13.03 25.01
CA THR A 66 2.18 14.34 25.39
C THR A 66 3.02 14.16 26.64
N PHE A 67 4.25 14.68 26.62
CA PHE A 67 5.17 14.61 27.75
C PHE A 67 5.25 15.95 28.48
N GLY A 68 5.24 15.88 29.80
CA GLY A 68 5.54 17.02 30.67
C GLY A 68 7.02 17.37 30.68
N PRO A 69 7.38 18.52 31.29
CA PRO A 69 8.78 18.94 31.40
C PRO A 69 9.65 17.98 32.22
N ASP A 70 9.03 17.22 33.13
CA ASP A 70 9.63 16.20 33.98
C ASP A 70 9.78 14.84 33.32
N GLY A 71 9.36 14.71 32.03
CA GLY A 71 9.39 13.46 31.30
C GLY A 71 8.26 12.49 31.60
N THR A 72 7.29 12.88 32.44
CA THR A 72 6.07 12.08 32.66
C THR A 72 5.08 12.26 31.53
N VAL A 73 4.18 11.29 31.36
CA VAL A 73 3.09 11.35 30.37
C VAL A 73 1.99 12.27 30.90
N ALA A 74 1.81 13.44 30.29
CA ALA A 74 0.75 14.40 30.65
C ALA A 74 -0.60 14.07 29.98
N ASP A 75 -0.60 13.51 28.75
CA ASP A 75 -1.79 13.04 28.04
C ASP A 75 -1.41 11.82 27.18
N ALA A 76 -2.29 10.86 27.14
CA ALA A 76 -2.12 9.66 26.32
C ALA A 76 -3.36 9.41 25.46
N ARG A 77 -3.14 9.11 24.19
CA ARG A 77 -4.17 8.71 23.25
C ARG A 77 -3.71 7.48 22.49
N ILE A 78 -4.44 6.39 22.69
CA ILE A 78 -4.17 5.11 22.05
C ILE A 78 -5.43 4.70 21.30
N ALA A 79 -5.34 4.55 19.97
CA ALA A 79 -6.42 4.09 19.13
C ALA A 79 -6.12 2.67 18.61
N LEU A 80 -7.13 1.81 18.66
CA LEU A 80 -7.07 0.40 18.27
C LEU A 80 -7.89 0.19 17.01
N GLY A 81 -7.27 -0.37 15.97
CA GLY A 81 -7.92 -0.74 14.72
C GLY A 81 -7.95 -2.26 14.51
N ALA A 82 -8.94 -2.74 13.77
CA ALA A 82 -9.23 -4.15 13.52
C ALA A 82 -9.53 -4.98 14.79
N LEU A 83 -9.89 -4.34 15.88
CA LEU A 83 -10.12 -4.93 17.22
C LEU A 83 -11.51 -4.66 17.78
N ALA A 84 -12.37 -3.99 17.02
CA ALA A 84 -13.78 -3.71 17.31
C ALA A 84 -14.50 -3.44 15.99
N PRO A 85 -15.85 -3.28 15.97
CA PRO A 85 -16.60 -2.92 14.75
C PRO A 85 -16.16 -1.62 14.10
N THR A 86 -15.58 -0.69 14.86
CA THR A 86 -14.96 0.56 14.42
C THR A 86 -13.61 0.75 15.10
N ILE A 87 -12.86 1.79 14.72
CA ILE A 87 -11.67 2.21 15.49
C ILE A 87 -12.12 2.72 16.86
N VAL A 88 -11.51 2.20 17.91
CA VAL A 88 -11.84 2.55 19.30
C VAL A 88 -10.62 3.13 20.02
N ARG A 89 -10.87 3.95 21.04
CA ARG A 89 -9.84 4.40 22.00
C ARG A 89 -9.60 3.31 23.03
N ALA A 90 -8.42 3.36 23.67
CA ALA A 90 -8.05 2.46 24.75
C ALA A 90 -7.95 3.21 26.10
N PRO A 91 -9.08 3.69 26.68
CA PRO A 91 -9.06 4.54 27.86
C PRO A 91 -8.47 3.87 29.10
N LYS A 92 -8.60 2.55 29.24
CA LYS A 92 -7.98 1.82 30.36
C LYS A 92 -6.46 1.82 30.22
N ALA A 93 -5.95 1.55 29.02
CA ALA A 93 -4.51 1.64 28.76
C ALA A 93 -3.98 3.06 28.96
N GLU A 94 -4.69 4.07 28.43
CA GLU A 94 -4.32 5.47 28.58
C GLU A 94 -4.23 5.91 30.04
N ALA A 95 -5.20 5.50 30.86
CA ALA A 95 -5.24 5.83 32.30
C ALA A 95 -4.05 5.25 33.08
N THR A 96 -3.48 4.12 32.63
CA THR A 96 -2.28 3.54 33.27
C THR A 96 -1.00 4.33 33.03
N LEU A 97 -0.99 5.23 32.04
CA LEU A 97 0.19 5.97 31.60
C LEU A 97 0.26 7.39 32.16
N VAL A 98 -0.90 8.06 32.34
CA VAL A 98 -0.95 9.48 32.73
C VAL A 98 -0.33 9.67 34.10
N GLY A 99 0.55 10.66 34.22
CA GLY A 99 1.30 11.00 35.45
C GLY A 99 2.50 10.08 35.72
N ARG A 100 2.85 9.16 34.81
CA ARG A 100 3.97 8.22 35.00
C ARG A 100 5.04 8.40 33.93
N THR A 101 6.24 8.00 34.22
CA THR A 101 7.31 7.79 33.22
C THR A 101 7.06 6.49 32.46
N LEU A 102 7.47 6.43 31.21
CA LEU A 102 7.38 5.22 30.39
C LEU A 102 8.51 4.25 30.73
N ASP A 103 8.44 3.63 31.89
CA ASP A 103 9.28 2.50 32.25
C ASP A 103 8.71 1.16 31.73
N ALA A 104 9.47 0.09 31.86
CA ALA A 104 9.06 -1.23 31.37
C ALA A 104 7.77 -1.73 32.03
N ALA A 105 7.56 -1.41 33.31
CA ALA A 105 6.38 -1.80 34.08
C ALA A 105 5.13 -1.04 33.62
N ALA A 106 5.23 0.27 33.36
CA ALA A 106 4.14 1.09 32.83
C ALA A 106 3.76 0.63 31.40
N CYS A 107 4.75 0.35 30.54
CA CYS A 107 4.50 -0.16 29.19
C CYS A 107 3.80 -1.54 29.20
N ALA A 108 4.21 -2.44 30.08
CA ALA A 108 3.57 -3.75 30.24
C ALA A 108 2.14 -3.64 30.79
N ALA A 109 1.93 -2.80 31.81
CA ALA A 109 0.60 -2.55 32.39
C ALA A 109 -0.38 -1.98 31.36
N ALA A 110 0.05 -0.98 30.57
CA ALA A 110 -0.75 -0.42 29.50
C ALA A 110 -1.08 -1.45 28.41
N GLY A 111 -0.12 -2.32 28.05
CA GLY A 111 -0.35 -3.41 27.13
C GLY A 111 -1.42 -4.38 27.59
N ALA A 112 -1.38 -4.77 28.87
CA ALA A 112 -2.40 -5.62 29.48
C ALA A 112 -3.78 -4.94 29.53
N ALA A 113 -3.83 -3.66 29.92
CA ALA A 113 -5.07 -2.90 30.02
C ALA A 113 -5.73 -2.67 28.63
N ALA A 114 -4.95 -2.51 27.57
CA ALA A 114 -5.47 -2.33 26.21
C ALA A 114 -6.33 -3.52 25.73
N VAL A 115 -6.06 -4.73 26.23
CA VAL A 115 -6.83 -5.92 25.89
C VAL A 115 -8.27 -5.81 26.37
N GLU A 116 -8.49 -5.12 27.49
CA GLU A 116 -9.82 -4.92 28.06
C GLU A 116 -10.65 -3.89 27.29
N ASP A 117 -10.02 -3.04 26.48
CA ASP A 117 -10.67 -2.05 25.61
C ASP A 117 -11.03 -2.63 24.23
N ALA A 118 -10.58 -3.85 23.90
CA ALA A 118 -10.75 -4.50 22.61
C ALA A 118 -11.84 -5.57 22.62
N SER A 119 -12.56 -5.71 21.51
CA SER A 119 -13.56 -6.74 21.26
C SER A 119 -13.36 -7.40 19.89
N PRO A 120 -12.20 -8.08 19.68
CA PRO A 120 -11.89 -8.70 18.40
C PRO A 120 -12.79 -9.91 18.12
N ILE A 121 -12.98 -10.22 16.84
CA ILE A 121 -13.68 -11.41 16.34
C ILE A 121 -12.69 -12.40 15.74
N ASP A 122 -13.13 -13.64 15.57
CA ASP A 122 -12.46 -14.64 14.75
C ASP A 122 -12.73 -14.38 13.27
N ASP A 123 -11.70 -14.38 12.45
CA ASP A 123 -11.82 -14.34 10.99
C ASP A 123 -10.63 -15.04 10.32
N ILE A 124 -10.60 -15.03 8.97
CA ILE A 124 -9.53 -15.66 8.17
C ILE A 124 -8.13 -15.09 8.43
N ARG A 125 -8.02 -13.94 9.10
CA ARG A 125 -6.75 -13.26 9.41
C ARG A 125 -6.19 -13.63 10.77
N GLY A 126 -7.01 -14.15 11.67
CA GLY A 126 -6.61 -14.59 13.01
C GLY A 126 -7.77 -14.74 13.97
N THR A 127 -7.53 -15.52 15.02
CA THR A 127 -8.50 -15.70 16.10
C THR A 127 -8.54 -14.48 17.04
N ALA A 128 -9.65 -14.31 17.74
CA ALA A 128 -9.79 -13.28 18.76
C ALA A 128 -8.74 -13.42 19.87
N ASP A 129 -8.42 -14.65 20.27
CA ASP A 129 -7.41 -14.92 21.30
C ASP A 129 -6.00 -14.54 20.84
N TYR A 130 -5.64 -14.87 19.60
CA TYR A 130 -4.38 -14.43 19.01
C TYR A 130 -4.29 -12.89 18.96
N ARG A 131 -5.37 -12.22 18.56
CA ARG A 131 -5.41 -10.76 18.51
C ARG A 131 -5.26 -10.12 19.89
N ARG A 132 -5.89 -10.68 20.92
CA ARG A 132 -5.71 -10.19 22.31
C ARG A 132 -4.27 -10.36 22.79
N ALA A 133 -3.70 -11.54 22.59
CA ALA A 133 -2.30 -11.80 22.98
C ALA A 133 -1.31 -10.89 22.23
N ALA A 134 -1.48 -10.75 20.91
CA ALA A 134 -0.63 -9.89 20.09
C ALA A 134 -0.80 -8.40 20.40
N LEU A 135 -2.01 -7.94 20.76
CA LEU A 135 -2.29 -6.56 21.13
C LEU A 135 -1.46 -6.12 22.34
N ALA A 136 -1.46 -6.91 23.41
CA ALA A 136 -0.67 -6.60 24.60
C ALA A 136 0.81 -6.40 24.28
N GLY A 137 1.37 -7.28 23.44
CA GLY A 137 2.76 -7.18 22.98
C GLY A 137 3.02 -5.96 22.10
N LEU A 138 2.10 -5.65 21.17
CA LEU A 138 2.23 -4.54 20.23
C LEU A 138 2.15 -3.19 20.94
N VAL A 139 1.22 -3.04 21.90
CA VAL A 139 1.11 -1.82 22.73
C VAL A 139 2.36 -1.63 23.56
N ARG A 140 2.84 -2.67 24.26
CA ARG A 140 4.08 -2.60 25.05
C ARG A 140 5.27 -2.18 24.18
N GLN A 141 5.49 -2.83 23.02
CA GLN A 141 6.57 -2.49 22.09
C GLN A 141 6.49 -1.04 21.58
N GLY A 142 5.29 -0.58 21.23
CA GLY A 142 5.08 0.80 20.78
C GLY A 142 5.45 1.82 21.85
N LEU A 143 5.03 1.60 23.07
CA LEU A 143 5.36 2.45 24.21
C LEU A 143 6.86 2.43 24.55
N GLU A 144 7.51 1.27 24.50
CA GLU A 144 8.97 1.15 24.68
C GLU A 144 9.75 1.87 23.57
N ARG A 145 9.28 1.86 22.31
CA ARG A 145 9.88 2.64 21.21
C ARG A 145 9.73 4.15 21.49
N LEU A 146 8.55 4.58 21.90
CA LEU A 146 8.29 5.96 22.30
C LEU A 146 9.17 6.38 23.50
N ALA A 147 9.31 5.54 24.52
CA ALA A 147 10.18 5.81 25.68
C ALA A 147 11.64 6.08 25.26
N ARG A 148 12.13 5.38 24.25
CA ARG A 148 13.53 5.45 23.78
C ARG A 148 13.79 6.48 22.68
N GLY A 149 12.77 7.22 22.22
CA GLY A 149 12.93 8.14 21.09
C GLY A 149 13.17 7.46 19.75
N ARG A 150 12.63 6.27 19.55
CA ARG A 150 12.89 5.43 18.38
C ARG A 150 11.68 5.29 17.47
N GLU A 151 10.83 6.31 17.38
CA GLU A 151 9.62 6.32 16.55
C GLU A 151 9.93 6.12 15.07
N ALA A 152 11.04 6.68 14.60
CA ALA A 152 11.46 6.59 13.20
C ALA A 152 12.10 5.23 12.83
N ASP A 153 12.34 4.33 13.80
CA ASP A 153 12.92 3.03 13.51
C ASP A 153 12.08 2.24 12.51
N GLY A 154 12.72 1.74 11.47
CA GLY A 154 12.09 0.98 10.41
C GLY A 154 11.42 1.83 9.32
N PHE A 155 11.45 3.17 9.43
CA PHE A 155 11.13 4.03 8.30
C PHE A 155 12.32 4.10 7.33
N PRO A 156 12.08 4.06 6.03
CA PRO A 156 13.15 4.25 5.05
C PRO A 156 13.71 5.67 5.15
N ALA A 157 15.00 5.85 4.88
CA ALA A 157 15.65 7.17 4.88
C ALA A 157 15.02 8.12 3.84
N SER A 158 14.55 7.55 2.73
CA SER A 158 13.79 8.26 1.69
C SER A 158 12.43 7.57 1.55
N PRO A 159 11.43 7.94 2.36
CA PRO A 159 10.08 7.37 2.23
C PRO A 159 9.48 7.80 0.91
N VAL A 160 8.66 6.91 0.32
CA VAL A 160 7.79 7.29 -0.79
C VAL A 160 6.76 8.28 -0.24
N LEU A 161 6.92 9.54 -0.61
CA LEU A 161 5.97 10.59 -0.26
C LEU A 161 4.82 10.55 -1.27
N LEU A 162 3.62 10.95 -0.83
CA LEU A 162 2.47 11.15 -1.70
C LEU A 162 2.64 12.49 -2.46
N GLU A 163 3.80 12.66 -3.10
CA GLU A 163 4.08 13.74 -4.03
C GLU A 163 3.85 13.17 -5.43
N THR A 164 2.61 13.19 -5.86
CA THR A 164 2.34 13.00 -7.28
C THR A 164 2.59 14.36 -7.93
N PRO A 165 3.56 14.51 -8.83
CA PRO A 165 3.48 15.58 -9.80
C PRO A 165 2.15 15.33 -10.51
N LEU A 166 1.12 16.08 -10.12
CA LEU A 166 -0.13 16.13 -10.86
C LEU A 166 0.28 16.57 -12.25
N ARG A 167 0.49 15.62 -13.16
CA ARG A 167 0.35 15.90 -14.57
C ARG A 167 -1.13 16.22 -14.74
N VAL A 168 -1.45 17.51 -14.54
CA VAL A 168 -2.70 18.04 -15.04
C VAL A 168 -2.53 17.97 -16.54
N HIS A 169 -2.92 16.83 -17.12
CA HIS A 169 -3.13 16.78 -18.54
C HIS A 169 -4.17 17.85 -18.81
N ALA A 170 -3.80 18.91 -19.52
CA ALA A 170 -4.73 19.86 -20.07
C ALA A 170 -5.49 19.16 -21.22
N GLU A 171 -6.35 18.22 -20.83
CA GLU A 171 -7.01 17.33 -21.76
C GLU A 171 -8.30 17.98 -22.27
N PRO A 172 -8.68 17.72 -23.53
CA PRO A 172 -10.01 17.99 -23.98
C PRO A 172 -11.01 17.32 -23.03
N ALA A 173 -12.10 18.02 -22.72
CA ALA A 173 -13.10 17.52 -21.81
C ALA A 173 -13.52 16.09 -22.19
N PHE A 174 -13.54 15.19 -21.20
CA PHE A 174 -13.97 13.81 -21.38
C PHE A 174 -15.42 13.77 -21.90
N HIS A 175 -15.63 13.15 -23.06
CA HIS A 175 -16.92 13.08 -23.75
C HIS A 175 -17.41 11.62 -23.92
N GLY A 176 -17.22 10.78 -22.91
CA GLY A 176 -17.73 9.42 -22.90
C GLY A 176 -16.83 8.38 -23.60
N VAL A 177 -15.66 8.80 -24.10
CA VAL A 177 -14.66 7.91 -24.69
C VAL A 177 -13.32 8.17 -24.00
N VAL A 178 -12.64 7.11 -23.56
CA VAL A 178 -11.29 7.22 -23.02
C VAL A 178 -10.29 7.14 -24.17
N ASP A 179 -9.82 8.30 -24.61
CA ASP A 179 -8.72 8.37 -25.57
C ASP A 179 -7.41 8.24 -24.82
N THR A 180 -6.59 7.27 -25.18
CA THR A 180 -5.34 6.93 -24.50
C THR A 180 -4.30 6.40 -25.49
N THR A 181 -3.05 6.29 -25.08
CA THR A 181 -2.01 5.62 -25.85
C THR A 181 -1.66 4.29 -25.16
N ILE A 182 -1.82 3.18 -25.86
CA ILE A 182 -1.50 1.84 -25.35
C ILE A 182 -0.37 1.25 -26.18
N ASN A 183 0.75 0.94 -25.53
CA ASN A 183 1.94 0.39 -26.18
C ASN A 183 2.39 1.24 -27.40
N GLY A 184 2.36 2.56 -27.27
CA GLY A 184 2.73 3.52 -28.31
C GLY A 184 1.65 3.74 -29.39
N GLN A 185 0.49 3.10 -29.29
CA GLN A 185 -0.61 3.25 -30.26
C GLN A 185 -1.79 4.00 -29.64
N ARG A 186 -2.31 5.02 -30.33
CA ARG A 186 -3.53 5.69 -29.91
C ARG A 186 -4.72 4.75 -29.96
N ARG A 187 -5.50 4.74 -28.90
CA ARG A 187 -6.70 3.92 -28.73
C ARG A 187 -7.84 4.74 -28.15
N ALA A 188 -9.06 4.36 -28.50
CA ALA A 188 -10.31 4.96 -28.01
C ALA A 188 -11.14 3.86 -27.32
N LEU A 189 -11.01 3.75 -26.00
CA LEU A 189 -11.73 2.75 -25.20
C LEU A 189 -13.18 3.22 -25.03
N ARG A 190 -14.10 2.58 -25.74
CA ARG A 190 -15.53 2.88 -25.70
C ARG A 190 -16.23 2.10 -24.61
N GLY A 191 -17.25 2.70 -23.98
CA GLY A 191 -18.01 2.04 -22.90
C GLY A 191 -17.17 1.79 -21.65
N ALA A 192 -16.07 2.52 -21.48
CA ALA A 192 -15.17 2.41 -20.35
C ALA A 192 -15.64 3.17 -19.09
N GLU A 193 -16.71 3.97 -19.23
CA GLU A 193 -17.30 4.73 -18.11
C GLU A 193 -17.81 3.77 -17.02
N GLY A 194 -17.47 4.05 -15.77
CA GLY A 194 -17.90 3.25 -14.63
C GLY A 194 -17.25 1.85 -14.53
N ARG A 195 -16.23 1.57 -15.38
CA ARG A 195 -15.50 0.30 -15.40
C ARG A 195 -14.08 0.46 -14.85
N SER A 196 -13.46 -0.67 -14.48
CA SER A 196 -12.03 -0.69 -14.19
C SER A 196 -11.20 -0.56 -15.47
N LEU A 197 -9.96 -0.09 -15.34
CA LEU A 197 -9.01 -0.07 -16.44
C LEU A 197 -8.73 -1.49 -16.95
N LEU A 198 -8.70 -2.49 -16.04
CA LEU A 198 -8.54 -3.89 -16.40
C LEU A 198 -9.63 -4.36 -17.38
N ASP A 199 -10.90 -4.09 -17.06
CA ASP A 199 -12.02 -4.46 -17.92
C ASP A 199 -11.93 -3.79 -19.29
N ALA A 200 -11.66 -2.48 -19.30
CA ALA A 200 -11.55 -1.72 -20.54
C ALA A 200 -10.40 -2.21 -21.44
N LEU A 201 -9.24 -2.53 -20.86
CA LEU A 201 -8.09 -3.11 -21.58
C LEU A 201 -8.44 -4.47 -22.17
N ARG A 202 -9.05 -5.35 -21.40
CA ARG A 202 -9.40 -6.71 -21.84
C ARG A 202 -10.46 -6.71 -22.94
N ASP A 203 -11.44 -5.81 -22.89
CA ASP A 203 -12.44 -5.64 -23.94
C ASP A 203 -11.83 -5.10 -25.25
N ASP A 204 -10.77 -4.29 -25.16
CA ASP A 204 -10.02 -3.80 -26.33
C ASP A 204 -8.95 -4.82 -26.84
N GLY A 205 -8.93 -6.03 -26.27
CA GLY A 205 -8.07 -7.14 -26.71
C GLY A 205 -6.74 -7.30 -25.97
N TYR A 206 -6.41 -6.43 -25.01
CA TYR A 206 -5.21 -6.55 -24.18
C TYR A 206 -5.44 -7.55 -23.06
N THR A 207 -5.48 -8.83 -23.40
CA THR A 207 -5.85 -9.92 -22.47
C THR A 207 -4.69 -10.45 -21.64
N GLY A 208 -3.48 -9.96 -21.84
CA GLY A 208 -2.30 -10.29 -21.05
C GLY A 208 -2.44 -9.87 -19.60
N ALA A 209 -3.00 -8.69 -19.31
CA ALA A 209 -3.42 -8.34 -17.96
C ALA A 209 -4.56 -9.27 -17.50
N LYS A 210 -4.35 -9.97 -16.37
CA LYS A 210 -5.27 -11.04 -15.90
C LYS A 210 -6.14 -10.57 -14.76
N GLU A 211 -7.42 -10.95 -14.80
CA GLU A 211 -8.32 -10.83 -13.66
C GLU A 211 -8.14 -12.03 -12.74
N GLY A 212 -7.53 -11.82 -11.57
CA GLY A 212 -7.39 -12.86 -10.54
C GLY A 212 -8.32 -12.61 -9.36
N CYS A 213 -8.20 -11.47 -8.69
CA CYS A 213 -9.01 -11.13 -7.52
C CYS A 213 -9.99 -9.97 -7.74
N ALA A 214 -9.75 -9.10 -8.73
CA ALA A 214 -10.47 -7.85 -8.97
C ALA A 214 -10.51 -6.87 -7.76
N GLU A 215 -9.67 -7.10 -6.76
CA GLU A 215 -9.65 -6.39 -5.47
C GLU A 215 -8.27 -5.78 -5.16
N GLY A 216 -7.35 -5.77 -6.13
CA GLY A 216 -6.00 -5.24 -5.93
C GLY A 216 -5.07 -6.12 -5.07
N GLU A 217 -5.42 -7.38 -4.82
CA GLU A 217 -4.71 -8.26 -3.88
C GLU A 217 -3.63 -9.13 -4.53
N CYS A 218 -3.82 -9.53 -5.80
CA CYS A 218 -3.01 -10.58 -6.42
C CYS A 218 -1.97 -10.08 -7.43
N GLY A 219 -2.06 -8.86 -7.92
CA GLY A 219 -1.12 -8.26 -8.87
C GLY A 219 -1.13 -8.84 -10.30
N ALA A 220 -2.02 -9.80 -10.62
CA ALA A 220 -2.08 -10.41 -11.95
C ALA A 220 -2.48 -9.41 -13.07
N CYS A 221 -3.07 -8.27 -12.68
CA CYS A 221 -3.52 -7.20 -13.56
C CYS A 221 -2.53 -6.02 -13.64
N THR A 222 -1.30 -6.16 -13.17
CA THR A 222 -0.32 -5.05 -13.19
C THR A 222 -0.04 -4.59 -14.61
N VAL A 223 -0.15 -3.28 -14.83
CA VAL A 223 0.22 -2.55 -16.04
C VAL A 223 0.98 -1.28 -15.64
N TRP A 224 1.56 -0.56 -16.59
CA TRP A 224 2.10 0.77 -16.30
C TRP A 224 1.13 1.84 -16.80
N LEU A 225 0.86 2.82 -15.98
CA LEU A 225 0.09 4.01 -16.28
C LEU A 225 1.00 5.23 -16.06
N ASP A 226 1.27 5.99 -17.13
CA ASP A 226 2.23 7.10 -17.14
C ASP A 226 3.58 6.72 -16.51
N GLY A 227 4.06 5.51 -16.82
CA GLY A 227 5.30 4.97 -16.33
C GLY A 227 5.26 4.41 -14.89
N ALA A 228 4.16 4.47 -14.17
CA ALA A 228 4.01 3.88 -12.84
C ALA A 228 3.33 2.49 -12.91
N ALA A 229 3.88 1.50 -12.20
CA ALA A 229 3.24 0.20 -12.08
C ALA A 229 1.98 0.29 -11.19
N VAL A 230 0.83 -0.06 -11.75
CA VAL A 230 -0.47 0.02 -11.08
C VAL A 230 -1.25 -1.28 -11.23
N MET A 231 -2.14 -1.57 -10.29
CA MET A 231 -3.11 -2.66 -10.41
C MET A 231 -4.35 -2.18 -11.16
N SER A 232 -4.45 -2.50 -12.44
CA SER A 232 -5.49 -1.97 -13.33
C SER A 232 -6.92 -2.29 -12.88
N CYS A 233 -7.14 -3.32 -12.06
CA CYS A 233 -8.46 -3.62 -11.48
C CYS A 233 -8.95 -2.55 -10.47
N LEU A 234 -8.05 -1.73 -9.90
CA LEU A 234 -8.39 -0.67 -8.97
C LEU A 234 -8.39 0.73 -9.61
N VAL A 235 -7.93 0.84 -10.85
CA VAL A 235 -7.88 2.11 -11.58
C VAL A 235 -9.19 2.29 -12.33
N PRO A 236 -9.98 3.34 -12.07
CA PRO A 236 -11.11 3.71 -12.93
C PRO A 236 -10.61 3.98 -14.36
N ALA A 237 -11.24 3.38 -15.37
CA ALA A 237 -10.77 3.47 -16.75
C ALA A 237 -10.66 4.92 -17.25
N VAL A 238 -11.52 5.83 -16.77
CA VAL A 238 -11.49 7.25 -17.12
C VAL A 238 -10.18 7.96 -16.71
N GLN A 239 -9.42 7.43 -15.76
CA GLN A 239 -8.11 7.98 -15.39
C GLN A 239 -7.04 7.75 -16.46
N ALA A 240 -7.29 6.83 -17.39
CA ALA A 240 -6.39 6.61 -18.52
C ALA A 240 -6.63 7.57 -19.69
N HIS A 241 -7.61 8.50 -19.59
CA HIS A 241 -7.83 9.50 -20.64
C HIS A 241 -6.63 10.44 -20.73
N GLY A 242 -6.03 10.54 -21.94
CA GLY A 242 -4.81 11.29 -22.19
C GLY A 242 -3.51 10.64 -21.66
N ALA A 243 -3.60 9.52 -20.97
CA ALA A 243 -2.46 8.85 -20.38
C ALA A 243 -1.74 7.92 -21.34
N GLU A 244 -0.52 7.51 -20.97
CA GLU A 244 0.26 6.46 -21.63
C GLU A 244 0.19 5.16 -20.84
N LEU A 245 -0.21 4.08 -21.51
CA LEU A 245 -0.32 2.75 -20.93
C LEU A 245 0.71 1.80 -21.56
N THR A 246 1.40 1.04 -20.72
CA THR A 246 2.20 -0.10 -21.14
C THR A 246 1.62 -1.37 -20.54
N THR A 247 1.25 -2.31 -21.38
CA THR A 247 0.80 -3.65 -20.99
C THR A 247 1.88 -4.67 -21.29
N ILE A 248 1.70 -5.93 -20.86
CA ILE A 248 2.66 -7.00 -21.12
C ILE A 248 2.91 -7.21 -22.63
N GLU A 249 1.91 -6.95 -23.45
CA GLU A 249 2.01 -7.05 -24.92
C GLU A 249 2.98 -6.02 -25.51
N GLY A 250 3.23 -4.92 -24.80
CA GLY A 250 4.18 -3.88 -25.22
C GLY A 250 5.53 -3.92 -24.50
N LEU A 251 5.78 -4.90 -23.63
CA LEU A 251 7.04 -4.99 -22.90
C LEU A 251 8.22 -5.42 -23.79
N ALA A 252 7.98 -6.31 -24.75
CA ALA A 252 8.94 -6.67 -25.80
C ALA A 252 8.98 -5.59 -26.89
N ARG A 253 10.13 -5.39 -27.53
CA ARG A 253 10.31 -4.47 -28.65
C ARG A 253 10.41 -5.27 -29.96
N GLY A 254 9.31 -5.45 -30.66
CA GLY A 254 9.25 -6.36 -31.84
C GLY A 254 9.55 -7.78 -31.39
N ASP A 255 10.53 -8.42 -32.05
CA ASP A 255 10.97 -9.79 -31.76
C ASP A 255 11.98 -9.86 -30.60
N GLU A 256 12.39 -8.71 -30.08
CA GLU A 256 13.36 -8.65 -28.98
C GLU A 256 12.66 -8.64 -27.62
N LEU A 257 12.85 -9.74 -26.87
CA LEU A 257 12.31 -9.88 -25.53
C LEU A 257 13.00 -8.90 -24.56
N HIS A 258 12.21 -8.38 -23.62
CA HIS A 258 12.76 -7.65 -22.49
C HIS A 258 13.71 -8.56 -21.67
N PRO A 259 14.85 -8.07 -21.12
CA PRO A 259 15.81 -8.88 -20.36
C PRO A 259 15.17 -9.77 -19.31
N LEU A 260 14.15 -9.27 -18.60
CA LEU A 260 13.43 -10.06 -17.62
C LEU A 260 12.59 -11.18 -18.24
N GLN A 261 11.99 -10.98 -19.43
CA GLN A 261 11.26 -12.05 -20.13
C GLN A 261 12.22 -13.18 -20.53
N GLN A 262 13.37 -12.82 -21.06
CA GLN A 262 14.42 -13.78 -21.41
C GLN A 262 14.89 -14.57 -20.18
N ALA A 263 15.18 -13.89 -19.07
CA ALA A 263 15.60 -14.53 -17.83
C ALA A 263 14.53 -15.48 -17.25
N TYR A 264 13.24 -15.16 -17.41
CA TYR A 264 12.14 -16.06 -16.99
C TYR A 264 12.12 -17.36 -17.78
N ILE A 265 12.45 -17.31 -19.09
CA ILE A 265 12.59 -18.50 -19.93
C ILE A 265 13.79 -19.33 -19.48
N GLU A 266 14.95 -18.70 -19.35
CA GLU A 266 16.21 -19.37 -19.01
C GLU A 266 16.20 -20.01 -17.63
N CYS A 267 15.66 -19.33 -16.63
CA CYS A 267 15.51 -19.87 -15.28
C CYS A 267 14.33 -20.85 -15.13
N GLY A 268 13.47 -20.98 -16.15
CA GLY A 268 12.24 -21.77 -16.06
C GLY A 268 11.31 -21.27 -14.97
N ALA A 269 11.13 -19.95 -14.87
CA ALA A 269 10.36 -19.29 -13.81
C ALA A 269 8.84 -19.32 -14.06
N VAL A 270 8.36 -20.16 -14.95
CA VAL A 270 6.96 -20.27 -15.36
C VAL A 270 6.44 -21.69 -15.08
N GLN A 271 5.21 -21.78 -14.55
CA GLN A 271 4.45 -23.04 -14.49
C GLN A 271 3.09 -22.86 -15.18
N CYS A 272 2.01 -22.48 -14.46
CA CYS A 272 0.71 -22.28 -15.10
C CYS A 272 0.65 -21.01 -15.98
N GLY A 273 1.51 -20.03 -15.77
CA GLY A 273 1.61 -18.81 -16.56
C GLY A 273 0.67 -17.67 -16.14
N PHE A 274 -0.33 -17.91 -15.31
CA PHE A 274 -1.37 -16.93 -14.98
C PHE A 274 -0.83 -15.65 -14.34
N CYS A 275 0.09 -15.75 -13.38
CA CYS A 275 0.69 -14.61 -12.68
C CYS A 275 1.80 -13.91 -13.49
N ILE A 276 2.31 -14.55 -14.53
CA ILE A 276 3.54 -14.12 -15.20
C ILE A 276 3.45 -12.71 -15.80
N PRO A 277 2.38 -12.32 -16.50
CA PRO A 277 2.28 -10.95 -17.01
C PRO A 277 2.45 -9.89 -15.91
N GLY A 278 1.73 -10.04 -14.81
CA GLY A 278 1.83 -9.10 -13.68
C GLY A 278 3.20 -9.12 -12.99
N MET A 279 3.81 -10.29 -12.84
CA MET A 279 5.17 -10.45 -12.29
C MET A 279 6.21 -9.77 -13.18
N LEU A 280 6.12 -9.94 -14.50
CA LEU A 280 7.02 -9.30 -15.47
C LEU A 280 6.85 -7.77 -15.44
N MET A 281 5.62 -7.26 -15.44
CA MET A 281 5.38 -5.81 -15.38
C MET A 281 5.93 -5.18 -14.10
N ALA A 282 5.73 -5.83 -12.94
CA ALA A 282 6.28 -5.35 -11.67
C ALA A 282 7.81 -5.45 -11.61
N GLY A 283 8.38 -6.57 -12.06
CA GLY A 283 9.82 -6.80 -12.05
C GLY A 283 10.58 -5.93 -13.06
N ALA A 284 10.02 -5.73 -14.26
CA ALA A 284 10.61 -4.85 -15.25
C ALA A 284 10.62 -3.39 -14.79
N LYS A 285 9.57 -2.96 -14.07
CA LYS A 285 9.55 -1.62 -13.48
C LYS A 285 10.61 -1.43 -12.41
N LEU A 286 10.87 -2.45 -11.60
CA LEU A 286 11.98 -2.41 -10.65
C LEU A 286 13.33 -2.25 -11.35
N LEU A 287 13.55 -2.94 -12.50
CA LEU A 287 14.79 -2.80 -13.26
C LEU A 287 15.01 -1.38 -13.77
N GLU A 288 13.95 -0.70 -14.25
CA GLU A 288 14.03 0.70 -14.66
C GLU A 288 14.30 1.64 -13.48
N GLU A 289 13.59 1.48 -12.36
CA GLU A 289 13.67 2.38 -11.22
C GLU A 289 14.93 2.17 -10.38
N ARG A 290 15.45 0.95 -10.34
CA ARG A 290 16.61 0.55 -9.52
C ARG A 290 17.52 -0.40 -10.29
N PRO A 291 18.44 0.11 -11.11
CA PRO A 291 19.41 -0.70 -11.83
C PRO A 291 20.32 -1.53 -10.90
N VAL A 292 20.59 -1.01 -9.70
CA VAL A 292 21.31 -1.74 -8.64
C VAL A 292 20.31 -2.13 -7.55
N GLN A 293 20.12 -3.43 -7.37
CA GLN A 293 19.08 -4.00 -6.50
C GLN A 293 19.66 -5.00 -5.51
N THR A 294 19.12 -4.97 -4.30
CA THR A 294 19.34 -6.04 -3.31
C THR A 294 18.30 -7.16 -3.49
N ALA A 295 18.55 -8.30 -2.86
CA ALA A 295 17.55 -9.37 -2.80
C ALA A 295 16.23 -8.92 -2.13
N ASP A 296 16.31 -8.00 -1.17
CA ASP A 296 15.13 -7.46 -0.49
C ASP A 296 14.34 -6.48 -1.38
N ASP A 297 15.01 -5.70 -2.24
CA ASP A 297 14.33 -4.87 -3.24
C ASP A 297 13.50 -5.74 -4.20
N ARG A 298 14.06 -6.84 -4.70
CA ARG A 298 13.37 -7.78 -5.58
C ARG A 298 12.15 -8.40 -4.90
N ARG A 299 12.29 -8.84 -3.65
CA ARG A 299 11.16 -9.39 -2.86
C ARG A 299 10.09 -8.33 -2.61
N ALA A 300 10.49 -7.09 -2.32
CA ALA A 300 9.56 -5.99 -2.07
C ALA A 300 8.76 -5.65 -3.35
N ALA A 301 9.42 -5.57 -4.51
CA ALA A 301 8.77 -5.22 -5.77
C ALA A 301 7.65 -6.18 -6.16
N ILE A 302 7.83 -7.49 -5.96
CA ILE A 302 6.82 -8.50 -6.30
C ILE A 302 5.94 -8.91 -5.10
N SER A 303 6.06 -8.25 -3.96
CA SER A 303 5.29 -8.63 -2.75
C SER A 303 3.77 -8.49 -2.95
N GLY A 304 3.33 -7.66 -3.89
CA GLY A 304 1.93 -7.51 -4.32
C GLY A 304 1.50 -8.50 -5.41
N ASN A 305 2.40 -9.35 -5.93
CA ASN A 305 2.13 -10.28 -7.01
C ASN A 305 2.13 -11.72 -6.50
N ILE A 306 1.01 -12.42 -6.63
CA ILE A 306 0.84 -13.77 -6.06
C ILE A 306 1.08 -14.83 -7.13
N CYS A 307 2.00 -15.77 -6.83
CA CYS A 307 2.16 -17.02 -7.58
C CYS A 307 1.83 -18.21 -6.67
N ARG A 308 0.90 -19.07 -7.10
CA ARG A 308 0.52 -20.27 -6.35
C ARG A 308 1.38 -21.50 -6.71
N CYS A 309 2.10 -21.46 -7.84
CA CYS A 309 2.73 -22.64 -8.42
C CYS A 309 4.22 -22.76 -8.09
N THR A 310 5.00 -21.68 -8.24
CA THR A 310 6.47 -21.73 -8.35
C THR A 310 7.22 -21.70 -7.03
N GLY A 311 6.56 -21.27 -5.95
CA GLY A 311 7.24 -20.98 -4.67
C GLY A 311 8.22 -19.80 -4.74
N TYR A 312 8.14 -18.99 -5.82
CA TYR A 312 8.89 -17.74 -6.07
C TYR A 312 10.39 -17.89 -6.33
N ARG A 313 11.03 -19.01 -5.98
CA ARG A 313 12.47 -19.13 -6.05
C ARG A 313 13.02 -18.82 -7.44
N LYS A 314 12.54 -19.51 -8.46
CA LYS A 314 12.97 -19.28 -9.85
C LYS A 314 12.58 -17.91 -10.40
N ILE A 315 11.48 -17.31 -9.90
CA ILE A 315 11.11 -15.93 -10.22
C ILE A 315 12.16 -14.95 -9.70
N LEU A 316 12.59 -15.12 -8.44
CA LEU A 316 13.62 -14.27 -7.84
C LEU A 316 14.99 -14.50 -8.49
N ASP A 317 15.34 -15.75 -8.84
CA ASP A 317 16.55 -16.08 -9.58
C ASP A 317 16.56 -15.41 -10.97
N ALA A 318 15.43 -15.42 -11.68
CA ALA A 318 15.27 -14.73 -12.97
C ALA A 318 15.39 -13.20 -12.85
N MET A 319 14.82 -12.60 -11.80
CA MET A 319 14.98 -11.17 -11.54
C MET A 319 16.45 -10.81 -11.25
N GLU A 320 17.18 -11.67 -10.56
CA GLU A 320 18.61 -11.48 -10.31
C GLU A 320 19.42 -11.57 -11.59
N SER A 321 19.18 -12.59 -12.42
CA SER A 321 19.84 -12.78 -13.71
C SER A 321 19.59 -11.61 -14.66
N ALA A 322 18.36 -11.06 -14.67
CA ALA A 322 18.01 -9.93 -15.53
C ALA A 322 18.77 -8.64 -15.19
N VAL A 323 19.21 -8.44 -13.95
CA VAL A 323 20.01 -7.26 -13.57
C VAL A 323 21.34 -7.23 -14.33
N ALA A 324 22.03 -8.36 -14.42
CA ALA A 324 23.30 -8.45 -15.16
C ALA A 324 23.12 -8.14 -16.65
N SER A 325 22.10 -8.73 -17.27
CA SER A 325 21.80 -8.52 -18.70
C SER A 325 21.31 -7.10 -19.00
N HIS A 326 20.64 -6.46 -18.06
CA HIS A 326 20.17 -5.07 -18.23
C HIS A 326 21.34 -4.07 -18.15
N ALA A 327 22.28 -4.27 -17.25
CA ALA A 327 23.47 -3.44 -17.11
C ALA A 327 24.40 -3.49 -18.35
N GLU A 328 24.39 -4.60 -19.09
CA GLU A 328 25.14 -4.73 -20.35
C GLU A 328 24.49 -3.97 -21.50
N ARG A 329 23.18 -3.78 -21.48
CA ARG A 329 22.41 -3.10 -22.54
C ARG A 329 22.26 -1.60 -22.33
N GLU A 330 22.13 -1.16 -21.09
CA GLU A 330 22.08 0.24 -20.67
C GLU A 330 23.15 0.49 -19.62
N PRO A 331 24.39 0.84 -20.01
CA PRO A 331 25.44 1.16 -19.05
C PRO A 331 24.97 2.31 -18.15
N LEU A 332 25.12 2.12 -16.81
CA LEU A 332 24.79 3.13 -15.82
C LEU A 332 25.44 4.46 -16.18
N PRO A 333 24.73 5.60 -16.09
CA PRO A 333 25.38 6.90 -16.21
C PRO A 333 26.51 6.97 -15.17
N GLU A 334 27.71 7.39 -15.61
CA GLU A 334 28.87 7.54 -14.74
C GLU A 334 28.45 8.35 -13.51
N ALA A 335 28.74 7.82 -12.32
CA ALA A 335 28.45 8.48 -11.07
C ALA A 335 29.08 9.88 -11.11
N VAL A 336 28.26 10.90 -11.13
CA VAL A 336 28.70 12.28 -10.92
C VAL A 336 29.23 12.33 -9.50
N THR A 337 30.55 12.20 -9.36
CA THR A 337 31.26 12.47 -8.11
C THR A 337 31.14 13.94 -7.83
N ALA A 338 30.30 14.31 -6.86
CA ALA A 338 30.24 15.61 -6.24
C ALA A 338 30.96 15.59 -4.89
#